data_9a0f946f7bb3ac6b7f842c30c0f17c07
#
_entry.id   9a0f946f7bb3ac6b7f842c30c0f17c07
#
_cell.length_a   1.000
_cell.length_b   1.000
_cell.length_c   1.000
_cell.angle_alpha   90.00
_cell.angle_beta   90.00
_cell.angle_gamma   90.00
#
_symmetry.space_group_name_H-M   'P 1'
#
loop_
_entity.id
_entity.type
_entity.pdbx_description
1 polymer ?
#
loop_
_entity_poly.entity_id
_entity_poly.type
_entity_poly.pdbx_seq_one_letter_code
_entity_poly.pdbx_strand_id
1 'polypeptide(L)'
;TRPFFGVTPVMVDADGKELQGPCTGNLCLINSWPGQMRTVYGDHQRFIDTYFRTYPGKYFTGDGARRDEDGYYWITGRVDDVINVSGHRLGTAEVESALVAHAKVSEAAVVGYPHDIKGQGIYAYVTLNAGEHPSDALRKELVGWVRKEIGPIASPDLIQLSPGLPKTRSGKIL
;
A
#
# COMPACT_ATOMS: atom_id res chain seq x y z
N THR A 1 3.16 4.16 -14.09
CA THR A 1 3.80 5.47 -14.25
C THR A 1 5.26 5.34 -14.67
N ARG A 2 5.89 6.43 -15.10
CA ARG A 2 7.33 6.54 -15.38
C ARG A 2 7.94 7.62 -14.51
N PRO A 3 9.27 7.55 -14.24
CA PRO A 3 9.96 8.56 -13.44
C PRO A 3 9.86 9.95 -14.07
N PHE A 4 9.76 10.98 -13.22
CA PHE A 4 9.91 12.36 -13.67
C PHE A 4 11.36 12.63 -14.08
N PHE A 5 11.56 13.58 -15.01
CA PHE A 5 12.89 13.96 -15.52
C PHE A 5 13.85 14.34 -14.37
N GLY A 6 15.04 13.76 -14.38
CA GLY A 6 16.07 14.01 -13.37
C GLY A 6 15.86 13.24 -12.06
N VAL A 7 14.82 12.43 -11.93
CA VAL A 7 14.62 11.51 -10.80
C VAL A 7 14.96 10.09 -11.23
N THR A 8 15.87 9.44 -10.52
CA THR A 8 16.35 8.10 -10.88
C THR A 8 15.89 7.08 -9.83
N PRO A 9 14.76 6.40 -10.05
CA PRO A 9 14.32 5.33 -9.15
C PRO A 9 15.15 4.07 -9.37
N VAL A 10 15.31 3.32 -8.29
CA VAL A 10 15.87 1.97 -8.28
C VAL A 10 15.00 1.07 -7.42
N MET A 11 14.82 -0.16 -7.87
CA MET A 11 14.16 -1.21 -7.09
C MET A 11 15.20 -1.99 -6.33
N VAL A 12 14.97 -2.24 -5.04
CA VAL A 12 15.87 -3.05 -4.21
C VAL A 12 15.09 -4.16 -3.49
N ASP A 13 15.77 -5.26 -3.21
CA ASP A 13 15.26 -6.32 -2.32
C ASP A 13 15.36 -5.91 -0.84
N ALA A 14 15.01 -6.83 0.06
CA ALA A 14 15.06 -6.58 1.50
C ALA A 14 16.47 -6.28 2.03
N ASP A 15 17.50 -6.81 1.36
CA ASP A 15 18.90 -6.63 1.72
C ASP A 15 19.54 -5.39 1.07
N GLY A 16 18.77 -4.66 0.26
CA GLY A 16 19.22 -3.45 -0.44
C GLY A 16 19.95 -3.69 -1.75
N LYS A 17 19.94 -4.93 -2.26
CA LYS A 17 20.50 -5.28 -3.57
C LYS A 17 19.58 -4.78 -4.68
N GLU A 18 20.16 -4.15 -5.68
CA GLU A 18 19.42 -3.61 -6.82
C GLU A 18 18.86 -4.72 -7.72
N LEU A 19 17.59 -4.58 -8.05
CA LEU A 19 16.85 -5.49 -8.93
C LEU A 19 16.80 -4.93 -10.34
N GLN A 20 17.08 -5.78 -11.33
CA GLN A 20 17.07 -5.41 -12.74
C GLN A 20 15.83 -5.99 -13.45
N GLY A 21 15.44 -5.37 -14.58
CA GLY A 21 14.29 -5.82 -15.39
C GLY A 21 12.95 -5.75 -14.65
N PRO A 22 11.95 -6.53 -15.06
CA PRO A 22 10.68 -6.68 -14.35
C PRO A 22 10.92 -7.23 -12.95
N CYS A 23 10.39 -6.56 -11.93
CA CYS A 23 10.64 -6.95 -10.54
C CYS A 23 9.62 -6.32 -9.59
N THR A 24 9.54 -6.88 -8.38
CA THR A 24 8.83 -6.29 -7.24
C THR A 24 9.81 -6.11 -6.09
N GLY A 25 9.77 -4.97 -5.42
CA GLY A 25 10.69 -4.66 -4.32
C GLY A 25 10.39 -3.31 -3.66
N ASN A 26 11.36 -2.83 -2.90
CA ASN A 26 11.30 -1.53 -2.27
C ASN A 26 11.77 -0.43 -3.22
N LEU A 27 11.04 0.69 -3.24
CA LEU A 27 11.36 1.82 -4.12
C LEU A 27 12.36 2.76 -3.43
N CYS A 28 13.48 2.98 -4.08
CA CYS A 28 14.50 3.94 -3.66
C CYS A 28 14.80 4.94 -4.79
N LEU A 29 15.41 6.08 -4.44
CA LEU A 29 15.96 7.05 -5.38
C LEU A 29 17.47 7.18 -5.15
N ILE A 30 18.27 7.17 -6.22
CA ILE A 30 19.74 7.15 -6.11
C ILE A 30 20.40 8.51 -6.28
N ASN A 31 19.67 9.53 -6.68
CA ASN A 31 20.17 10.88 -6.83
C ASN A 31 19.27 11.90 -6.15
N SER A 32 19.83 13.03 -5.77
CA SER A 32 19.05 14.17 -5.28
C SER A 32 18.28 14.83 -6.42
N TRP A 33 17.17 15.47 -6.08
CA TRP A 33 16.37 16.29 -6.99
C TRP A 33 15.95 17.59 -6.29
N PRO A 34 15.59 18.66 -7.03
CA PRO A 34 15.32 19.98 -6.45
C PRO A 34 14.24 20.00 -5.37
N GLY A 35 13.24 19.14 -5.47
CA GLY A 35 12.13 19.03 -4.50
C GLY A 35 12.40 18.07 -3.34
N GLN A 36 13.58 17.47 -3.24
CA GLN A 36 13.90 16.56 -2.13
C GLN A 36 13.89 17.31 -0.80
N MET A 37 13.28 16.66 0.22
CA MET A 37 13.41 17.12 1.61
C MET A 37 14.90 17.24 1.99
N ARG A 38 15.26 18.31 2.67
CA ARG A 38 16.64 18.57 3.10
C ARG A 38 16.90 18.23 4.55
N THR A 39 15.88 18.34 5.39
CA THR A 39 15.96 18.06 6.82
C THR A 39 14.58 18.08 7.46
N VAL A 40 14.49 17.59 8.69
CA VAL A 40 13.39 17.85 9.62
C VAL A 40 13.80 19.01 10.52
N TYR A 41 12.93 20.00 10.68
CA TYR A 41 13.22 21.17 11.52
C TYR A 41 13.56 20.74 12.96
N GLY A 42 14.72 21.16 13.44
CA GLY A 42 15.22 20.82 14.78
C GLY A 42 15.69 19.38 14.98
N ASP A 43 15.58 18.50 13.97
CA ASP A 43 15.93 17.08 14.11
C ASP A 43 16.45 16.51 12.78
N HIS A 44 17.66 16.90 12.42
CA HIS A 44 18.32 16.38 11.21
C HIS A 44 18.55 14.88 11.26
N GLN A 45 18.83 14.33 12.44
CA GLN A 45 19.08 12.90 12.59
C GLN A 45 17.86 12.06 12.20
N ARG A 46 16.66 12.51 12.55
CA ARG A 46 15.41 11.87 12.11
C ARG A 46 15.27 11.80 10.60
N PHE A 47 15.70 12.84 9.88
CA PHE A 47 15.70 12.82 8.42
C PHE A 47 16.64 11.73 7.88
N ILE A 48 17.85 11.62 8.41
CA ILE A 48 18.81 10.58 8.01
C ILE A 48 18.29 9.19 8.35
N ASP A 49 17.81 8.99 9.56
CA ASP A 49 17.30 7.69 10.03
C ASP A 49 16.09 7.21 9.23
N THR A 50 15.19 8.12 8.83
CA THR A 50 13.99 7.78 8.10
C THR A 50 14.27 7.39 6.64
N TYR A 51 15.16 8.14 5.96
CA TYR A 51 15.28 8.03 4.50
C TYR A 51 16.57 7.38 4.01
N PHE A 52 17.64 7.31 4.84
CA PHE A 52 18.95 6.84 4.37
C PHE A 52 19.54 5.71 5.20
N ARG A 53 18.98 5.41 6.36
CA ARG A 53 19.53 4.38 7.26
C ARG A 53 19.29 2.96 6.74
N THR A 54 18.09 2.69 6.21
CA THR A 54 17.70 1.36 5.75
C THR A 54 18.54 0.89 4.57
N TYR A 55 18.75 1.78 3.59
CA TYR A 55 19.55 1.49 2.40
C TYR A 55 20.62 2.57 2.20
N PRO A 56 21.82 2.40 2.74
CA PRO A 56 22.90 3.41 2.66
C PRO A 56 23.17 3.85 1.22
N GLY A 57 23.28 5.17 1.01
CA GLY A 57 23.49 5.76 -0.31
C GLY A 57 22.25 5.87 -1.20
N LYS A 58 21.07 5.44 -0.72
CA LYS A 58 19.81 5.56 -1.45
C LYS A 58 18.77 6.26 -0.58
N TYR A 59 17.96 7.11 -1.19
CA TYR A 59 16.77 7.67 -0.54
C TYR A 59 15.66 6.64 -0.57
N PHE A 60 15.31 6.06 0.56
CA PHE A 60 14.23 5.10 0.69
C PHE A 60 12.89 5.82 0.80
N THR A 61 11.97 5.58 -0.13
CA THR A 61 10.67 6.26 -0.16
C THR A 61 9.71 5.74 0.91
N GLY A 62 9.95 4.56 1.45
CA GLY A 62 9.04 3.85 2.33
C GLY A 62 7.91 3.14 1.58
N ASP A 63 7.98 3.10 0.25
CA ASP A 63 6.97 2.46 -0.59
C ASP A 63 7.52 1.20 -1.25
N GLY A 64 6.64 0.20 -1.40
CA GLY A 64 6.84 -0.92 -2.31
C GLY A 64 6.39 -0.56 -3.72
N ALA A 65 7.01 -1.17 -4.70
CA ALA A 65 6.63 -1.01 -6.09
C ALA A 65 6.87 -2.28 -6.91
N ARG A 66 6.22 -2.35 -8.05
CA ARG A 66 6.48 -3.31 -9.11
C ARG A 66 6.93 -2.55 -10.36
N ARG A 67 7.95 -3.03 -11.04
CA ARG A 67 8.34 -2.58 -12.37
C ARG A 67 7.99 -3.66 -13.37
N ASP A 68 7.26 -3.31 -14.43
CA ASP A 68 6.86 -4.25 -15.48
C ASP A 68 7.90 -4.35 -16.61
N GLU A 69 7.59 -5.17 -17.64
CA GLU A 69 8.45 -5.43 -18.80
C GLU A 69 8.68 -4.16 -19.65
N ASP A 70 7.72 -3.25 -19.67
CA ASP A 70 7.80 -1.98 -20.41
C ASP A 70 8.50 -0.88 -19.60
N GLY A 71 8.94 -1.17 -18.37
CA GLY A 71 9.63 -0.26 -17.48
C GLY A 71 8.72 0.73 -16.76
N TYR A 72 7.41 0.47 -16.69
CA TYR A 72 6.50 1.27 -15.86
C TYR A 72 6.55 0.83 -14.41
N TYR A 73 6.45 1.80 -13.52
CA TYR A 73 6.37 1.59 -12.08
C TYR A 73 4.93 1.63 -11.60
N TRP A 74 4.58 0.65 -10.78
CA TRP A 74 3.30 0.51 -10.11
C TRP A 74 3.56 0.57 -8.61
N ILE A 75 3.10 1.62 -7.94
CA ILE A 75 3.26 1.75 -6.49
C ILE A 75 2.26 0.81 -5.82
N THR A 76 2.76 -0.12 -5.02
CA THR A 76 1.94 -1.16 -4.38
C THR A 76 1.50 -0.81 -2.96
N GLY A 77 1.99 0.31 -2.43
CA GLY A 77 1.64 0.83 -1.11
C GLY A 77 2.86 1.01 -0.23
N ARG A 78 2.62 1.37 1.04
CA ARG A 78 3.67 1.52 2.05
C ARG A 78 4.25 0.16 2.43
N VAL A 79 5.55 0.10 2.70
CA VAL A 79 6.19 -1.14 3.17
C VAL A 79 5.86 -1.47 4.63
N ASP A 80 5.42 -0.47 5.39
CA ASP A 80 4.93 -0.59 6.76
C ASP A 80 3.42 -0.94 6.83
N ASP A 81 2.67 -0.75 5.74
CA ASP A 81 1.25 -1.09 5.61
C ASP A 81 1.05 -2.47 4.95
N VAL A 82 1.88 -3.45 5.30
CA VAL A 82 1.83 -4.80 4.76
C VAL A 82 1.21 -5.76 5.77
N ILE A 83 0.26 -6.55 5.32
CA ILE A 83 -0.35 -7.63 6.08
C ILE A 83 0.32 -8.95 5.71
N ASN A 84 0.67 -9.76 6.71
CA ASN A 84 1.20 -11.11 6.50
C ASN A 84 0.08 -12.15 6.67
N VAL A 85 -0.52 -12.56 5.57
CA VAL A 85 -1.60 -13.55 5.54
C VAL A 85 -1.02 -14.90 5.12
N SER A 86 -1.01 -15.87 6.02
CA SER A 86 -0.53 -17.24 5.73
C SER A 86 0.89 -17.26 5.11
N GLY A 87 1.79 -16.36 5.55
CA GLY A 87 3.15 -16.25 5.03
C GLY A 87 3.29 -15.42 3.75
N HIS A 88 2.20 -14.91 3.21
CA HIS A 88 2.24 -14.01 2.03
C HIS A 88 2.15 -12.55 2.48
N ARG A 89 3.03 -11.72 1.93
CA ARG A 89 2.99 -10.26 2.13
C ARG A 89 2.01 -9.63 1.15
N LEU A 90 0.99 -9.00 1.69
CA LEU A 90 -0.07 -8.34 0.94
C LEU A 90 -0.12 -6.85 1.32
N GLY A 91 -0.06 -5.97 0.33
CA GLY A 91 -0.23 -4.53 0.55
C GLY A 91 -1.69 -4.19 0.84
N THR A 92 -1.94 -3.39 1.88
CA THR A 92 -3.32 -2.93 2.19
C THR A 92 -3.93 -2.18 1.02
N ALA A 93 -3.14 -1.33 0.35
CA ALA A 93 -3.57 -0.53 -0.79
C ALA A 93 -4.10 -1.35 -1.97
N GLU A 94 -3.60 -2.57 -2.17
CA GLU A 94 -4.07 -3.45 -3.23
C GLU A 94 -5.51 -3.92 -2.96
N VAL A 95 -5.78 -4.32 -1.72
CA VAL A 95 -7.13 -4.73 -1.29
C VAL A 95 -8.09 -3.54 -1.27
N GLU A 96 -7.65 -2.38 -0.79
CA GLU A 96 -8.41 -1.13 -0.80
C GLU A 96 -8.79 -0.73 -2.23
N SER A 97 -7.84 -0.78 -3.17
CA SER A 97 -8.09 -0.46 -4.58
C SER A 97 -9.10 -1.42 -5.22
N ALA A 98 -9.01 -2.71 -4.93
CA ALA A 98 -9.99 -3.68 -5.41
C ALA A 98 -11.39 -3.40 -4.85
N LEU A 99 -11.50 -3.08 -3.55
CA LEU A 99 -12.78 -2.72 -2.94
C LEU A 99 -13.40 -1.46 -3.57
N VAL A 100 -12.59 -0.40 -3.76
CA VAL A 100 -13.03 0.87 -4.36
C VAL A 100 -13.43 0.71 -5.83
N ALA A 101 -12.87 -0.26 -6.54
CA ALA A 101 -13.28 -0.59 -7.92
C ALA A 101 -14.69 -1.18 -8.00
N HIS A 102 -15.29 -1.61 -6.89
CA HIS A 102 -16.67 -2.08 -6.86
C HIS A 102 -17.66 -0.91 -6.92
N ALA A 103 -18.67 -1.01 -7.80
CA ALA A 103 -19.62 0.08 -8.12
C ALA A 103 -20.37 0.67 -6.90
N LYS A 104 -20.53 -0.09 -5.83
CA LYS A 104 -21.25 0.33 -4.60
C LYS A 104 -20.34 0.93 -3.54
N VAL A 105 -19.01 0.92 -3.72
CA VAL A 105 -18.04 1.37 -2.74
C VAL A 105 -17.53 2.76 -3.07
N SER A 106 -17.54 3.64 -2.07
CA SER A 106 -16.99 5.00 -2.15
C SER A 106 -15.55 5.05 -1.66
N GLU A 107 -15.29 4.45 -0.49
CA GLU A 107 -13.98 4.45 0.15
C GLU A 107 -13.76 3.12 0.86
N ALA A 108 -12.50 2.71 0.97
CA ALA A 108 -12.11 1.55 1.74
C ALA A 108 -10.80 1.82 2.50
N ALA A 109 -10.67 1.23 3.68
CA ALA A 109 -9.44 1.16 4.45
C ALA A 109 -9.26 -0.27 4.95
N VAL A 110 -8.03 -0.76 4.89
CA VAL A 110 -7.71 -2.14 5.24
C VAL A 110 -6.62 -2.17 6.30
N VAL A 111 -6.82 -2.99 7.32
CA VAL A 111 -5.85 -3.22 8.39
C VAL A 111 -5.66 -4.72 8.63
N GLY A 112 -4.46 -5.10 9.04
CA GLY A 112 -4.20 -6.42 9.57
C GLY A 112 -4.66 -6.53 11.02
N TYR A 113 -5.20 -7.68 11.41
CA TYR A 113 -5.50 -8.00 12.81
C TYR A 113 -4.96 -9.39 13.16
N PRO A 114 -4.64 -9.67 14.44
CA PRO A 114 -4.17 -10.99 14.84
C PRO A 114 -5.18 -12.08 14.49
N HIS A 115 -4.74 -13.16 13.85
CA HIS A 115 -5.58 -14.30 13.46
C HIS A 115 -4.88 -15.62 13.80
N ASP A 116 -5.53 -16.47 14.57
CA ASP A 116 -4.93 -17.68 15.16
C ASP A 116 -4.33 -18.67 14.15
N ILE A 117 -4.89 -18.73 12.94
CA ILE A 117 -4.45 -19.69 11.91
C ILE A 117 -3.55 -19.01 10.85
N LYS A 118 -3.89 -17.79 10.46
CA LYS A 118 -3.23 -17.08 9.33
C LYS A 118 -2.07 -16.18 9.76
N GLY A 119 -1.84 -16.02 11.08
CA GLY A 119 -0.96 -15.00 11.64
C GLY A 119 -1.64 -13.63 11.65
N GLN A 120 -1.99 -13.10 10.47
CA GLN A 120 -2.84 -11.92 10.35
C GLN A 120 -4.05 -12.22 9.46
N GLY A 121 -5.20 -11.70 9.84
CA GLY A 121 -6.41 -11.61 9.04
C GLY A 121 -6.57 -10.23 8.44
N ILE A 122 -7.42 -10.11 7.44
CA ILE A 122 -7.72 -8.87 6.72
C ILE A 122 -9.03 -8.30 7.24
N TYR A 123 -8.97 -7.11 7.83
CA TYR A 123 -10.15 -6.35 8.24
C TYR A 123 -10.33 -5.15 7.32
N ALA A 124 -11.46 -5.08 6.62
CA ALA A 124 -11.78 -3.99 5.72
C ALA A 124 -12.90 -3.11 6.29
N TYR A 125 -12.67 -1.82 6.32
CA TYR A 125 -13.68 -0.79 6.59
C TYR A 125 -14.09 -0.19 5.26
N VAL A 126 -15.39 -0.17 4.97
CA VAL A 126 -15.92 0.23 3.67
C VAL A 126 -17.02 1.27 3.86
N THR A 127 -16.92 2.38 3.14
CA THR A 127 -17.98 3.38 2.99
C THR A 127 -18.68 3.17 1.66
N LEU A 128 -19.99 3.14 1.67
CA LEU A 128 -20.81 2.91 0.49
C LEU A 128 -21.12 4.23 -0.25
N ASN A 129 -21.40 4.10 -1.54
CA ASN A 129 -21.94 5.21 -2.34
C ASN A 129 -23.33 5.62 -1.85
N ALA A 130 -23.71 6.87 -2.12
CA ALA A 130 -25.03 7.40 -1.76
C ALA A 130 -26.16 6.54 -2.37
N GLY A 131 -27.14 6.20 -1.54
CA GLY A 131 -28.26 5.36 -1.94
C GLY A 131 -28.06 3.84 -1.74
N GLU A 132 -26.85 3.42 -1.42
CA GLU A 132 -26.55 2.03 -1.07
C GLU A 132 -26.77 1.76 0.43
N HIS A 133 -27.23 0.57 0.78
CA HIS A 133 -27.54 0.19 2.15
C HIS A 133 -26.69 -0.99 2.64
N PRO A 134 -26.23 -0.94 3.91
CA PRO A 134 -25.50 -2.04 4.52
C PRO A 134 -26.34 -3.32 4.56
N SER A 135 -25.76 -4.45 4.16
CA SER A 135 -26.37 -5.77 4.26
C SER A 135 -25.32 -6.87 4.33
N ASP A 136 -25.71 -8.03 4.87
CA ASP A 136 -24.83 -9.21 4.88
C ASP A 136 -24.62 -9.78 3.46
N ALA A 137 -25.61 -9.62 2.59
CA ALA A 137 -25.47 -9.98 1.18
C ALA A 137 -24.37 -9.16 0.50
N LEU A 138 -24.33 -7.84 0.74
CA LEU A 138 -23.30 -6.95 0.21
C LEU A 138 -21.91 -7.27 0.76
N ARG A 139 -21.79 -7.62 2.05
CA ARG A 139 -20.50 -8.08 2.62
C ARG A 139 -19.97 -9.30 1.88
N LYS A 140 -20.82 -10.29 1.65
CA LYS A 140 -20.44 -11.51 0.89
C LYS A 140 -20.08 -11.18 -0.56
N GLU A 141 -20.82 -10.28 -1.21
CA GLU A 141 -20.54 -9.79 -2.56
C GLU A 141 -19.16 -9.16 -2.63
N LEU A 142 -18.80 -8.26 -1.69
CA LEU A 142 -17.50 -7.60 -1.64
C LEU A 142 -16.34 -8.57 -1.38
N VAL A 143 -16.50 -9.56 -0.50
CA VAL A 143 -15.50 -10.62 -0.29
C VAL A 143 -15.29 -11.42 -1.59
N GLY A 144 -16.36 -11.80 -2.27
CA GLY A 144 -16.28 -12.50 -3.56
C GLY A 144 -15.66 -11.66 -4.65
N TRP A 145 -15.91 -10.36 -4.65
CA TRP A 145 -15.31 -9.40 -5.57
C TRP A 145 -13.79 -9.31 -5.40
N VAL A 146 -13.28 -9.06 -4.17
CA VAL A 146 -11.85 -9.02 -3.90
C VAL A 146 -11.17 -10.35 -4.26
N ARG A 147 -11.81 -11.47 -3.93
CA ARG A 147 -11.31 -12.80 -4.29
C ARG A 147 -11.15 -12.99 -5.80
N LYS A 148 -12.07 -12.44 -6.59
CA LYS A 148 -12.01 -12.49 -8.06
C LYS A 148 -10.93 -11.58 -8.62
N GLU A 149 -10.80 -10.37 -8.08
CA GLU A 149 -9.87 -9.34 -8.60
C GLU A 149 -8.40 -9.63 -8.26
N ILE A 150 -8.12 -10.11 -7.04
CA ILE A 150 -6.74 -10.33 -6.56
C ILE A 150 -6.45 -11.82 -6.36
N GLY A 151 -7.38 -12.54 -5.73
CA GLY A 151 -7.20 -13.95 -5.39
C GLY A 151 -7.67 -14.29 -3.97
N PRO A 152 -7.70 -15.59 -3.63
CA PRO A 152 -8.29 -16.07 -2.37
C PRO A 152 -7.54 -15.59 -1.12
N ILE A 153 -6.23 -15.36 -1.20
CA ILE A 153 -5.39 -14.91 -0.06
C ILE A 153 -5.75 -13.49 0.36
N ALA A 154 -6.17 -12.65 -0.58
CA ALA A 154 -6.53 -11.25 -0.34
C ALA A 154 -7.99 -11.07 0.13
N SER A 155 -8.75 -12.14 0.25
CA SER A 155 -10.15 -12.06 0.66
C SER A 155 -10.28 -11.53 2.09
N PRO A 156 -11.01 -10.42 2.33
CA PRO A 156 -11.24 -9.93 3.68
C PRO A 156 -11.92 -10.97 4.56
N ASP A 157 -11.42 -11.16 5.78
CA ASP A 157 -12.04 -12.00 6.80
C ASP A 157 -13.24 -11.30 7.44
N LEU A 158 -13.10 -9.97 7.60
CA LEU A 158 -14.12 -9.11 8.17
C LEU A 158 -14.33 -7.88 7.31
N ILE A 159 -15.57 -7.51 7.05
CA ILE A 159 -15.95 -6.24 6.42
C ILE A 159 -16.92 -5.49 7.33
N GLN A 160 -16.51 -4.30 7.73
CA GLN A 160 -17.37 -3.34 8.42
C GLN A 160 -17.84 -2.26 7.45
N LEU A 161 -19.15 -2.17 7.25
CA LEU A 161 -19.75 -1.08 6.50
C LEU A 161 -19.93 0.11 7.45
N SER A 162 -19.19 1.20 7.18
CA SER A 162 -19.10 2.39 8.03
C SER A 162 -19.66 3.61 7.31
N PRO A 163 -20.27 4.57 8.02
CA PRO A 163 -20.80 5.78 7.40
C PRO A 163 -19.70 6.73 6.92
N GLY A 164 -18.47 6.56 7.39
CA GLY A 164 -17.29 7.33 7.00
C GLY A 164 -16.03 6.73 7.62
N LEU A 165 -14.87 7.11 7.09
CA LEU A 165 -13.55 6.72 7.57
C LEU A 165 -12.85 7.92 8.25
N PRO A 166 -12.00 7.68 9.28
CA PRO A 166 -11.22 8.74 9.89
C PRO A 166 -10.23 9.31 8.89
N LYS A 167 -10.11 10.64 8.85
CA LYS A 167 -9.27 11.34 7.89
C LYS A 167 -8.39 12.38 8.56
N THR A 168 -7.20 12.56 8.01
CA THR A 168 -6.36 13.71 8.34
C THR A 168 -7.04 15.01 7.88
N ARG A 169 -6.49 16.16 8.32
CA ARG A 169 -6.94 17.48 7.85
C ARG A 169 -6.85 17.65 6.33
N SER A 170 -5.90 16.96 5.68
CA SER A 170 -5.72 16.98 4.23
C SER A 170 -6.63 16.00 3.47
N GLY A 171 -7.50 15.26 4.18
CA GLY A 171 -8.43 14.30 3.58
C GLY A 171 -7.88 12.90 3.35
N LYS A 172 -6.63 12.63 3.73
CA LYS A 172 -6.04 11.28 3.67
C LYS A 172 -6.68 10.41 4.76
N ILE A 173 -7.07 9.19 4.40
CA ILE A 173 -7.54 8.17 5.35
C ILE A 173 -6.39 7.81 6.30
N LEU A 174 -6.70 7.69 7.60
CA LEU A 174 -5.77 7.38 8.68
C LEU A 174 -5.61 5.87 8.85
#